data_8d921065348934b1c3b522160b26fb7b
#
_entry.id   8d921065348934b1c3b522160b26fb7b
#
_cell.length_a   1.000
_cell.length_b   1.000
_cell.length_c   1.000
_cell.angle_alpha   90.00
_cell.angle_beta   90.00
_cell.angle_gamma   90.00
#
_symmetry.space_group_name_H-M   'P 1'
#
loop_
_entity.id
_entity.type
_entity.pdbx_description
1 polymer ?
#
loop_
_entity_poly.entity_id
_entity_poly.type
_entity_poly.pdbx_seq_one_letter_code
_entity_poly.pdbx_strand_id
1 'polypeptide(L)'
;MKFSSIGFLRRNGNLAIALSALVVLFAAFIAIHPRGLSTYVLTIWFNQGTLLGLAAIAQFFVVLVRGVDLSVGPIVALTNVAASYLLVGSPGAIALGACAVVALGVACGLLNGIAVVYGRIQPIVTTLATGSMISGLALLLRPTPGGSIDENLSDALTYDIHGIPTSALLLFGILIALIIPLRKSLFGLTLYATGSAEPSTHMTGVRVHRVKIAAYAASGGFSALAGLYVSMITLTGDPAIGPSYTLNSIAAVVLGGVALTGGVGSPLGAVAGALILKTISSLMFFSGLPPLAQPFFEGLVLAAAIVLGAIGMLRIRSRLELFQ
;
A
#
# COMPACT_ATOMS: atom_id res chain seq x y z
N MET A 1 -6.54 33.12 -2.08
CA MET A 1 -7.65 32.14 -2.12
C MET A 1 -7.78 31.54 -0.73
N LYS A 2 -8.81 31.90 0.04
CA LYS A 2 -9.12 31.29 1.33
C LYS A 2 -9.65 29.86 1.06
N PHE A 3 -8.88 28.84 1.39
CA PHE A 3 -9.37 27.48 1.41
C PHE A 3 -10.39 27.35 2.55
N SER A 4 -11.67 27.31 2.23
CA SER A 4 -12.67 26.98 3.23
C SER A 4 -12.56 25.49 3.52
N SER A 5 -12.36 25.13 4.79
CA SER A 5 -12.29 23.75 5.29
C SER A 5 -13.50 22.90 4.86
N ILE A 6 -14.66 23.52 4.71
CA ILE A 6 -15.92 22.90 4.25
C ILE A 6 -15.84 22.49 2.76
N GLY A 7 -15.18 23.28 1.90
CA GLY A 7 -14.98 22.92 0.47
C GLY A 7 -14.02 21.74 0.27
N PHE A 8 -13.03 21.59 1.14
CA PHE A 8 -12.12 20.47 1.13
C PHE A 8 -12.80 19.15 1.54
N LEU A 9 -13.61 19.18 2.59
CA LEU A 9 -14.38 18.02 3.07
C LEU A 9 -15.45 17.56 2.07
N ARG A 10 -16.13 18.48 1.38
CA ARG A 10 -17.10 18.12 0.33
C ARG A 10 -16.47 17.47 -0.89
N ARG A 11 -15.25 17.87 -1.24
CA ARG A 11 -14.52 17.32 -2.42
C ARG A 11 -13.81 16.01 -2.13
N ASN A 12 -13.55 15.70 -0.85
CA ASN A 12 -12.84 14.50 -0.38
C ASN A 12 -13.65 13.71 0.66
N GLY A 13 -14.97 13.59 0.48
CA GLY A 13 -15.87 12.95 1.45
C GLY A 13 -15.41 11.54 1.86
N ASN A 14 -14.96 10.73 0.91
CA ASN A 14 -14.47 9.38 1.19
C ASN A 14 -13.22 9.40 2.10
N LEU A 15 -12.29 10.34 1.87
CA LEU A 15 -11.11 10.50 2.74
C LEU A 15 -11.51 10.93 4.15
N ALA A 16 -12.48 11.86 4.28
CA ALA A 16 -12.97 12.31 5.58
C ALA A 16 -13.62 11.15 6.36
N ILE A 17 -14.40 10.30 5.70
CA ILE A 17 -14.99 9.09 6.29
C ILE A 17 -13.89 8.13 6.75
N ALA A 18 -12.89 7.85 5.91
CA ALA A 18 -11.78 6.98 6.28
C ALA A 18 -10.99 7.51 7.49
N LEU A 19 -10.67 8.80 7.51
CA LEU A 19 -9.96 9.41 8.64
C LEU A 19 -10.79 9.42 9.93
N SER A 20 -12.11 9.69 9.85
CA SER A 20 -12.99 9.62 11.03
C SER A 20 -13.12 8.19 11.54
N ALA A 21 -13.24 7.20 10.66
CA ALA A 21 -13.26 5.79 11.04
C ALA A 21 -11.94 5.38 11.71
N LEU A 22 -10.80 5.83 11.18
CA LEU A 22 -9.49 5.58 11.79
C LEU A 22 -9.42 6.14 13.23
N VAL A 23 -9.86 7.39 13.43
CA VAL A 23 -9.84 8.01 14.76
C VAL A 23 -10.71 7.24 15.75
N VAL A 24 -11.93 6.86 15.35
CA VAL A 24 -12.87 6.12 16.22
C VAL A 24 -12.30 4.73 16.57
N LEU A 25 -11.81 3.99 15.57
CA LEU A 25 -11.24 2.65 15.78
C LEU A 25 -9.96 2.71 16.60
N PHE A 26 -9.10 3.70 16.37
CA PHE A 26 -7.88 3.88 17.15
C PHE A 26 -8.19 4.24 18.62
N ALA A 27 -9.18 5.11 18.87
CA ALA A 27 -9.64 5.42 20.22
C ALA A 27 -10.18 4.17 20.93
N ALA A 28 -10.98 3.33 20.23
CA ALA A 28 -11.44 2.06 20.77
C ALA A 28 -10.29 1.09 21.07
N PHE A 29 -9.29 1.01 20.18
CA PHE A 29 -8.09 0.19 20.38
C PHE A 29 -7.32 0.62 21.64
N ILE A 30 -7.06 1.91 21.81
CA ILE A 30 -6.37 2.43 22.99
C ILE A 30 -7.17 2.18 24.28
N ALA A 31 -8.51 2.24 24.23
CA ALA A 31 -9.36 2.00 25.39
C ALA A 31 -9.32 0.55 25.90
N ILE A 32 -9.14 -0.43 25.00
CA ILE A 32 -9.08 -1.86 25.40
C ILE A 32 -7.63 -2.36 25.59
N HIS A 33 -6.64 -1.61 25.09
CA HIS A 33 -5.25 -2.05 25.17
C HIS A 33 -4.71 -1.96 26.61
N PRO A 34 -4.11 -3.05 27.16
CA PRO A 34 -3.68 -3.06 28.59
C PRO A 34 -2.69 -1.96 28.97
N ARG A 35 -1.87 -1.49 28.03
CA ARG A 35 -0.89 -0.41 28.27
C ARG A 35 -1.42 0.98 27.87
N GLY A 36 -2.69 1.09 27.43
CA GLY A 36 -3.27 2.35 26.97
C GLY A 36 -2.44 3.03 25.87
N LEU A 37 -2.48 4.35 25.84
CA LEU A 37 -1.66 5.17 24.95
C LEU A 37 -0.24 5.28 25.50
N SER A 38 0.69 4.52 24.95
CA SER A 38 2.12 4.56 25.30
C SER A 38 2.98 4.58 24.04
N THR A 39 4.22 5.07 24.16
CA THR A 39 5.19 5.07 23.06
C THR A 39 5.36 3.68 22.44
N TYR A 40 5.47 2.66 23.29
CA TYR A 40 5.58 1.27 22.86
C TYR A 40 4.41 0.83 21.96
N VAL A 41 3.17 1.15 22.37
CA VAL A 41 1.97 0.80 21.61
C VAL A 41 1.94 1.54 20.28
N LEU A 42 2.29 2.82 20.28
CA LEU A 42 2.40 3.62 19.07
C LEU A 42 3.48 3.08 18.11
N THR A 43 4.64 2.70 18.62
CA THR A 43 5.75 2.17 17.81
C THR A 43 5.33 0.88 17.12
N ILE A 44 4.76 -0.08 17.84
CA ILE A 44 4.27 -1.34 17.22
C ILE A 44 3.18 -1.07 16.21
N TRP A 45 2.23 -0.22 16.54
CA TRP A 45 1.12 0.11 15.64
C TRP A 45 1.60 0.80 14.36
N PHE A 46 2.52 1.77 14.47
CA PHE A 46 3.10 2.41 13.30
C PHE A 46 4.02 1.48 12.51
N ASN A 47 4.77 0.60 13.13
CA ASN A 47 5.60 -0.39 12.41
C ASN A 47 4.73 -1.27 11.50
N GLN A 48 3.65 -1.83 12.01
CA GLN A 48 2.73 -2.63 11.21
C GLN A 48 1.96 -1.78 10.20
N GLY A 49 1.56 -0.58 10.59
CA GLY A 49 0.85 0.37 9.74
C GLY A 49 1.69 0.90 8.59
N THR A 50 2.97 1.18 8.81
CA THR A 50 3.92 1.62 7.77
C THR A 50 4.13 0.54 6.73
N LEU A 51 4.33 -0.70 7.16
CA LEU A 51 4.51 -1.84 6.27
C LEU A 51 3.30 -2.00 5.33
N LEU A 52 2.09 -2.10 5.89
CA LEU A 52 0.89 -2.22 5.08
C LEU A 52 0.59 -0.92 4.31
N GLY A 53 0.93 0.23 4.85
CA GLY A 53 0.81 1.53 4.20
C GLY A 53 1.63 1.65 2.91
N LEU A 54 2.86 1.15 2.92
CA LEU A 54 3.72 1.07 1.74
C LEU A 54 3.12 0.14 0.67
N ALA A 55 2.63 -1.04 1.07
CA ALA A 55 1.93 -1.96 0.16
C ALA A 55 0.62 -1.35 -0.37
N ALA A 56 -0.10 -0.57 0.43
CA ALA A 56 -1.30 0.14 0.00
C ALA A 56 -0.97 1.29 -0.98
N ILE A 57 0.15 2.00 -0.80
CA ILE A 57 0.63 2.99 -1.77
C ILE A 57 1.00 2.30 -3.10
N ALA A 58 1.65 1.15 -3.05
CA ALA A 58 1.92 0.35 -4.24
C ALA A 58 0.63 0.05 -5.02
N GLN A 59 -0.35 -0.51 -4.34
CA GLN A 59 -1.66 -0.83 -4.92
C GLN A 59 -2.41 0.41 -5.41
N PHE A 60 -2.31 1.54 -4.70
CA PHE A 60 -2.93 2.81 -5.09
C PHE A 60 -2.55 3.26 -6.50
N PHE A 61 -1.28 3.18 -6.88
CA PHE A 61 -0.83 3.58 -8.22
C PHE A 61 -1.53 2.79 -9.33
N VAL A 62 -1.65 1.49 -9.16
CA VAL A 62 -2.25 0.60 -10.16
C VAL A 62 -3.77 0.76 -10.18
N VAL A 63 -4.41 0.85 -9.02
CA VAL A 63 -5.86 1.10 -8.92
C VAL A 63 -6.22 2.44 -9.54
N LEU A 64 -5.40 3.46 -9.35
CA LEU A 64 -5.63 4.78 -9.93
C LEU A 64 -5.74 4.73 -11.46
N VAL A 65 -5.02 3.83 -12.15
CA VAL A 65 -5.09 3.63 -13.61
C VAL A 65 -5.99 2.46 -14.03
N ARG A 66 -6.98 2.09 -13.20
CA ARG A 66 -7.98 1.03 -13.43
C ARG A 66 -7.40 -0.39 -13.49
N GLY A 67 -6.26 -0.63 -12.85
CA GLY A 67 -5.68 -1.95 -12.68
C GLY A 67 -5.88 -2.48 -11.27
N VAL A 68 -5.57 -3.76 -11.09
CA VAL A 68 -5.36 -4.40 -9.79
C VAL A 68 -4.05 -5.17 -9.88
N ASP A 69 -3.18 -5.01 -8.91
CA ASP A 69 -1.88 -5.67 -8.90
C ASP A 69 -1.83 -6.75 -7.81
N LEU A 70 -1.95 -8.01 -8.23
CA LEU A 70 -1.85 -9.15 -7.34
C LEU A 70 -0.40 -9.55 -7.05
N SER A 71 0.56 -8.93 -7.71
CA SER A 71 1.99 -9.19 -7.48
C SER A 71 2.61 -8.37 -6.35
N VAL A 72 1.87 -7.43 -5.74
CA VAL A 72 2.36 -6.60 -4.62
C VAL A 72 2.94 -7.48 -3.51
N GLY A 73 2.19 -8.47 -3.02
CA GLY A 73 2.67 -9.39 -2.00
C GLY A 73 3.88 -10.22 -2.43
N PRO A 74 3.84 -10.91 -3.58
CA PRO A 74 4.99 -11.58 -4.16
C PRO A 74 6.24 -10.72 -4.27
N ILE A 75 6.12 -9.46 -4.70
CA ILE A 75 7.26 -8.52 -4.77
C ILE A 75 7.76 -8.19 -3.35
N VAL A 76 6.86 -7.99 -2.38
CA VAL A 76 7.23 -7.82 -0.96
C VAL A 76 8.06 -9.02 -0.48
N ALA A 77 7.62 -10.26 -0.75
CA ALA A 77 8.33 -11.46 -0.34
C ALA A 77 9.71 -11.59 -1.03
N LEU A 78 9.78 -11.41 -2.35
CA LEU A 78 11.03 -11.47 -3.09
C LEU A 78 12.05 -10.43 -2.60
N THR A 79 11.60 -9.21 -2.39
CA THR A 79 12.45 -8.09 -1.95
C THR A 79 12.84 -8.22 -0.48
N ASN A 80 11.99 -8.80 0.37
CA ASN A 80 12.35 -9.20 1.73
C ASN A 80 13.45 -10.28 1.73
N VAL A 81 13.32 -11.32 0.90
CA VAL A 81 14.35 -12.35 0.74
C VAL A 81 15.64 -11.72 0.21
N ALA A 82 15.59 -10.88 -0.83
CA ALA A 82 16.78 -10.22 -1.38
C ALA A 82 17.47 -9.31 -0.32
N ALA A 83 16.70 -8.59 0.47
CA ALA A 83 17.19 -7.76 1.57
C ALA A 83 18.00 -8.58 2.58
N SER A 84 17.57 -9.79 2.92
CA SER A 84 18.26 -10.66 3.89
C SER A 84 19.63 -11.18 3.42
N TYR A 85 19.99 -10.95 2.17
CA TYR A 85 21.33 -11.19 1.63
C TYR A 85 22.16 -9.91 1.46
N LEU A 86 21.49 -8.78 1.23
CA LEU A 86 22.14 -7.55 0.77
C LEU A 86 22.26 -6.47 1.85
N LEU A 87 21.46 -6.52 2.93
CA LEU A 87 21.49 -5.52 4.00
C LEU A 87 22.41 -5.92 5.17
N VAL A 88 23.63 -6.35 4.84
CA VAL A 88 24.67 -6.73 5.80
C VAL A 88 26.00 -6.12 5.42
N GLY A 89 26.87 -5.86 6.42
CA GLY A 89 28.22 -5.37 6.19
C GLY A 89 28.40 -3.86 6.41
N SER A 90 29.20 -3.20 5.58
CA SER A 90 29.46 -1.77 5.75
C SER A 90 28.25 -0.89 5.38
N PRO A 91 28.11 0.33 5.94
CA PRO A 91 27.01 1.23 5.59
C PRO A 91 26.86 1.49 4.09
N GLY A 92 27.96 1.54 3.35
CA GLY A 92 27.96 1.69 1.89
C GLY A 92 27.42 0.45 1.18
N ALA A 93 27.75 -0.76 1.65
CA ALA A 93 27.22 -2.01 1.12
C ALA A 93 25.71 -2.11 1.37
N ILE A 94 25.26 -1.76 2.58
CA ILE A 94 23.84 -1.72 2.96
C ILE A 94 23.08 -0.75 2.06
N ALA A 95 23.58 0.46 1.85
CA ALA A 95 22.95 1.45 0.98
C ALA A 95 22.83 0.96 -0.47
N LEU A 96 23.89 0.36 -1.01
CA LEU A 96 23.89 -0.27 -2.34
C LEU A 96 22.89 -1.42 -2.40
N GLY A 97 22.86 -2.27 -1.38
CA GLY A 97 21.90 -3.37 -1.24
C GLY A 97 20.46 -2.88 -1.25
N ALA A 98 20.15 -1.85 -0.47
CA ALA A 98 18.82 -1.24 -0.45
C ALA A 98 18.41 -0.69 -1.83
N CYS A 99 19.32 0.01 -2.52
CA CYS A 99 19.08 0.49 -3.88
C CYS A 99 18.83 -0.69 -4.85
N ALA A 100 19.60 -1.76 -4.74
CA ALA A 100 19.44 -2.97 -5.59
C ALA A 100 18.08 -3.64 -5.34
N VAL A 101 17.64 -3.75 -4.09
CA VAL A 101 16.34 -4.31 -3.72
C VAL A 101 15.20 -3.45 -4.29
N VAL A 102 15.28 -2.13 -4.18
CA VAL A 102 14.27 -1.23 -4.78
C VAL A 102 14.27 -1.35 -6.31
N ALA A 103 15.44 -1.40 -6.94
CA ALA A 103 15.56 -1.59 -8.38
C ALA A 103 14.96 -2.92 -8.85
N LEU A 104 15.12 -4.01 -8.07
CA LEU A 104 14.50 -5.31 -8.32
C LEU A 104 12.97 -5.19 -8.32
N GLY A 105 12.39 -4.55 -7.32
CA GLY A 105 10.94 -4.34 -7.26
C GLY A 105 10.41 -3.46 -8.40
N VAL A 106 11.12 -2.39 -8.73
CA VAL A 106 10.79 -1.54 -9.91
C VAL A 106 10.85 -2.37 -11.20
N ALA A 107 11.84 -3.24 -11.36
CA ALA A 107 11.96 -4.12 -12.53
C ALA A 107 10.77 -5.09 -12.63
N CYS A 108 10.36 -5.72 -11.51
CA CYS A 108 9.16 -6.56 -11.47
C CYS A 108 7.90 -5.76 -11.87
N GLY A 109 7.72 -4.57 -11.32
CA GLY A 109 6.61 -3.69 -11.67
C GLY A 109 6.65 -3.26 -13.15
N LEU A 110 7.81 -2.93 -13.70
CA LEU A 110 7.99 -2.61 -15.13
C LEU A 110 7.58 -3.78 -16.02
N LEU A 111 8.00 -5.01 -15.69
CA LEU A 111 7.61 -6.22 -16.42
C LEU A 111 6.10 -6.39 -16.43
N ASN A 112 5.44 -6.21 -15.29
CA ASN A 112 3.97 -6.23 -15.20
C ASN A 112 3.34 -5.16 -16.09
N GLY A 113 3.82 -3.91 -16.00
CA GLY A 113 3.32 -2.81 -16.81
C GLY A 113 3.46 -3.03 -18.30
N ILE A 114 4.60 -3.57 -18.75
CA ILE A 114 4.87 -3.93 -20.14
C ILE A 114 3.93 -5.05 -20.60
N ALA A 115 3.79 -6.10 -19.80
CA ALA A 115 2.91 -7.23 -20.13
C ALA A 115 1.43 -6.81 -20.21
N VAL A 116 0.95 -5.98 -19.29
CA VAL A 116 -0.43 -5.45 -19.32
C VAL A 116 -0.65 -4.55 -20.54
N VAL A 117 0.27 -3.62 -20.81
CA VAL A 117 0.07 -2.58 -21.83
C VAL A 117 0.31 -3.11 -23.23
N TYR A 118 1.46 -3.74 -23.48
CA TYR A 118 1.83 -4.22 -24.81
C TYR A 118 1.32 -5.63 -25.08
N GLY A 119 1.27 -6.49 -24.08
CA GLY A 119 0.63 -7.80 -24.18
C GLY A 119 -0.89 -7.72 -24.28
N ARG A 120 -1.50 -6.56 -23.92
CA ARG A 120 -2.95 -6.34 -23.87
C ARG A 120 -3.68 -7.39 -23.03
N ILE A 121 -3.01 -7.89 -22.01
CA ILE A 121 -3.53 -8.90 -21.09
C ILE A 121 -4.22 -8.17 -19.93
N GLN A 122 -5.31 -8.74 -19.45
CA GLN A 122 -6.03 -8.19 -18.30
C GLN A 122 -5.11 -8.08 -17.08
N PRO A 123 -5.10 -6.94 -16.35
CA PRO A 123 -4.21 -6.71 -15.22
C PRO A 123 -4.17 -7.82 -14.19
N ILE A 124 -5.34 -8.29 -13.75
CA ILE A 124 -5.46 -9.37 -12.74
C ILE A 124 -4.78 -10.65 -13.20
N VAL A 125 -4.99 -11.05 -14.47
CA VAL A 125 -4.39 -12.27 -15.03
C VAL A 125 -2.88 -12.14 -15.12
N THR A 126 -2.39 -11.00 -15.63
CA THR A 126 -0.95 -10.73 -15.74
C THR A 126 -0.28 -10.77 -14.37
N THR A 127 -0.79 -10.00 -13.40
CA THR A 127 -0.14 -9.86 -12.09
C THR A 127 -0.29 -11.10 -11.22
N LEU A 128 -1.31 -11.93 -11.44
CA LEU A 128 -1.40 -13.25 -10.82
C LEU A 128 -0.33 -14.21 -11.37
N ALA A 129 -0.18 -14.26 -12.70
CA ALA A 129 0.81 -15.12 -13.32
C ALA A 129 2.26 -14.72 -12.96
N THR A 130 2.59 -13.44 -13.11
CA THR A 130 3.91 -12.92 -12.73
C THR A 130 4.14 -13.02 -11.22
N GLY A 131 3.11 -12.80 -10.40
CA GLY A 131 3.16 -12.98 -8.95
C GLY A 131 3.54 -14.40 -8.56
N SER A 132 2.97 -15.42 -9.23
CA SER A 132 3.36 -16.82 -9.02
C SER A 132 4.81 -17.09 -9.39
N MET A 133 5.30 -16.52 -10.51
CA MET A 133 6.71 -16.60 -10.90
C MET A 133 7.63 -15.93 -9.88
N ILE A 134 7.27 -14.74 -9.40
CA ILE A 134 8.03 -13.98 -8.41
C ILE A 134 8.07 -14.72 -7.06
N SER A 135 6.94 -15.31 -6.63
CA SER A 135 6.91 -16.15 -5.41
C SER A 135 7.78 -17.39 -5.56
N GLY A 136 7.75 -18.05 -6.72
CA GLY A 136 8.65 -19.17 -7.03
C GLY A 136 10.13 -18.77 -6.97
N LEU A 137 10.48 -17.59 -7.48
CA LEU A 137 11.84 -17.06 -7.40
C LEU A 137 12.26 -16.78 -5.96
N ALA A 138 11.37 -16.21 -5.13
CA ALA A 138 11.65 -16.00 -3.71
C ALA A 138 11.92 -17.30 -2.98
N LEU A 139 11.13 -18.36 -3.25
CA LEU A 139 11.34 -19.70 -2.69
C LEU A 139 12.61 -20.36 -3.20
N LEU A 140 12.99 -20.18 -4.47
CA LEU A 140 14.26 -20.68 -5.01
C LEU A 140 15.47 -20.03 -4.35
N LEU A 141 15.39 -18.72 -4.09
CA LEU A 141 16.47 -17.99 -3.41
C LEU A 141 16.57 -18.37 -1.93
N ARG A 142 15.43 -18.56 -1.26
CA ARG A 142 15.36 -18.91 0.16
C ARG A 142 14.14 -19.79 0.43
N PRO A 143 14.31 -21.11 0.55
CA PRO A 143 13.19 -22.04 0.76
C PRO A 143 12.51 -21.91 2.14
N THR A 144 13.26 -21.45 3.15
CA THR A 144 12.80 -21.30 4.54
C THR A 144 13.20 -19.93 5.07
N PRO A 145 12.42 -19.35 6.02
CA PRO A 145 12.80 -18.09 6.66
C PRO A 145 14.21 -18.12 7.24
N GLY A 146 14.98 -17.03 7.09
CA GLY A 146 16.37 -16.97 7.56
C GLY A 146 17.13 -15.78 7.00
N GLY A 147 18.45 -15.81 7.13
CA GLY A 147 19.34 -14.69 6.80
C GLY A 147 19.46 -13.70 7.95
N SER A 148 20.06 -12.56 7.69
CA SER A 148 20.27 -11.51 8.69
C SER A 148 20.16 -10.13 8.05
N ILE A 149 19.80 -9.16 8.86
CA ILE A 149 19.74 -7.74 8.51
C ILE A 149 20.60 -7.01 9.53
N ASP A 150 21.22 -5.92 9.15
CA ASP A 150 21.98 -5.09 10.09
C ASP A 150 21.05 -4.52 11.18
N GLU A 151 21.39 -4.85 12.44
CA GLU A 151 20.56 -4.49 13.59
C GLU A 151 20.50 -2.97 13.79
N ASN A 152 21.59 -2.24 13.54
CA ASN A 152 21.60 -0.79 13.71
C ASN A 152 20.64 -0.11 12.72
N LEU A 153 20.53 -0.64 11.49
CA LEU A 153 19.58 -0.16 10.51
C LEU A 153 18.14 -0.48 10.93
N SER A 154 17.90 -1.68 11.45
CA SER A 154 16.60 -2.08 12.00
C SER A 154 16.19 -1.14 13.14
N ASP A 155 17.05 -0.96 14.13
CA ASP A 155 16.79 -0.12 15.29
C ASP A 155 16.48 1.33 14.90
N ALA A 156 17.26 1.88 13.98
CA ALA A 156 17.08 3.24 13.50
C ALA A 156 15.68 3.48 12.85
N LEU A 157 15.07 2.45 12.27
CA LEU A 157 13.82 2.58 11.51
C LEU A 157 12.59 1.97 12.20
N THR A 158 12.78 1.15 13.25
CA THR A 158 11.69 0.43 13.90
C THR A 158 11.46 0.82 15.36
N TYR A 159 12.42 1.49 15.99
CA TYR A 159 12.27 2.02 17.35
C TYR A 159 11.67 3.43 17.38
N ASP A 160 11.81 4.12 18.48
CA ASP A 160 11.40 5.51 18.65
C ASP A 160 12.57 6.45 18.92
N ILE A 161 12.45 7.70 18.51
CA ILE A 161 13.37 8.78 18.84
C ILE A 161 12.59 9.77 19.73
N HIS A 162 13.00 9.89 20.97
CA HIS A 162 12.37 10.78 21.97
C HIS A 162 10.85 10.59 22.10
N GLY A 163 10.39 9.34 22.01
CA GLY A 163 8.97 9.00 22.14
C GLY A 163 8.16 9.11 20.83
N ILE A 164 8.80 9.43 19.70
CA ILE A 164 8.16 9.47 18.39
C ILE A 164 8.62 8.24 17.60
N PRO A 165 7.69 7.34 17.17
CA PRO A 165 8.05 6.19 16.35
C PRO A 165 8.73 6.61 15.04
N THR A 166 9.92 6.07 14.75
CA THR A 166 10.66 6.36 13.52
C THR A 166 9.88 5.91 12.28
N SER A 167 9.14 4.82 12.41
CA SER A 167 8.21 4.35 11.38
C SER A 167 7.13 5.38 11.00
N ALA A 168 6.62 6.14 11.98
CA ALA A 168 5.69 7.23 11.69
C ALA A 168 6.36 8.34 10.90
N LEU A 169 7.58 8.74 11.30
CA LEU A 169 8.37 9.76 10.56
C LEU A 169 8.64 9.32 9.13
N LEU A 170 9.03 8.06 8.94
CA LEU A 170 9.25 7.46 7.61
C LEU A 170 7.96 7.50 6.77
N LEU A 171 6.84 7.02 7.31
CA LEU A 171 5.57 6.96 6.60
C LEU A 171 5.07 8.34 6.20
N PHE A 172 5.08 9.30 7.13
CA PHE A 172 4.67 10.68 6.84
C PHE A 172 5.64 11.39 5.90
N GLY A 173 6.95 11.15 6.03
CA GLY A 173 7.96 11.66 5.09
C GLY A 173 7.71 11.18 3.67
N ILE A 174 7.48 9.88 3.48
CA ILE A 174 7.12 9.29 2.18
C ILE A 174 5.80 9.87 1.65
N LEU A 175 4.78 10.00 2.49
CA LEU A 175 3.50 10.58 2.08
C LEU A 175 3.66 12.03 1.60
N ILE A 176 4.42 12.86 2.30
CA ILE A 176 4.67 14.25 1.91
C ILE A 176 5.45 14.27 0.59
N ALA A 177 6.53 13.48 0.48
CA ALA A 177 7.34 13.36 -0.72
C ALA A 177 6.53 12.86 -1.93
N LEU A 178 5.48 12.07 -1.71
CA LEU A 178 4.60 11.55 -2.76
C LEU A 178 3.46 12.51 -3.13
N ILE A 179 2.79 13.11 -2.13
CA ILE A 179 1.63 13.96 -2.36
C ILE A 179 2.02 15.22 -3.14
N ILE A 180 3.19 15.81 -2.85
CA ILE A 180 3.63 17.03 -3.52
C ILE A 180 3.79 16.81 -5.04
N PRO A 181 4.57 15.84 -5.55
CA PRO A 181 4.67 15.60 -6.97
C PRO A 181 3.37 15.11 -7.61
N LEU A 182 2.58 14.28 -6.96
CA LEU A 182 1.28 13.86 -7.49
C LEU A 182 0.30 15.02 -7.72
N ARG A 183 0.37 16.07 -6.89
CA ARG A 183 -0.48 17.24 -7.04
C ARG A 183 0.07 18.31 -7.99
N LYS A 184 1.39 18.39 -8.15
CA LYS A 184 2.07 19.50 -8.86
C LYS A 184 2.71 19.08 -10.17
N SER A 185 2.97 17.77 -10.41
CA SER A 185 3.62 17.29 -11.63
C SER A 185 2.62 16.90 -12.71
N LEU A 186 3.08 16.98 -13.97
CA LEU A 186 2.34 16.44 -15.11
C LEU A 186 2.09 14.93 -14.98
N PHE A 187 3.01 14.19 -14.35
CA PHE A 187 2.85 12.76 -14.10
C PHE A 187 1.64 12.46 -13.22
N GLY A 188 1.51 13.15 -12.09
CA GLY A 188 0.33 12.97 -11.22
C GLY A 188 -0.97 13.36 -11.92
N LEU A 189 -0.98 14.48 -12.63
CA LEU A 189 -2.17 14.91 -13.38
C LEU A 189 -2.58 13.87 -14.44
N THR A 190 -1.61 13.34 -15.21
CA THR A 190 -1.88 12.33 -16.24
C THR A 190 -2.29 10.98 -15.67
N LEU A 191 -1.80 10.60 -14.48
CA LEU A 191 -2.25 9.42 -13.75
C LEU A 191 -3.75 9.50 -13.44
N TYR A 192 -4.20 10.57 -12.79
CA TYR A 192 -5.60 10.79 -12.47
C TYR A 192 -6.48 10.89 -13.72
N ALA A 193 -6.02 11.62 -14.74
CA ALA A 193 -6.74 11.75 -16.02
C ALA A 193 -6.91 10.41 -16.71
N THR A 194 -5.84 9.60 -16.81
CA THR A 194 -5.87 8.26 -17.40
C THR A 194 -6.86 7.34 -16.70
N GLY A 195 -6.90 7.41 -15.37
CA GLY A 195 -7.86 6.62 -14.60
C GLY A 195 -9.29 7.11 -14.73
N SER A 196 -9.52 8.40 -14.88
CA SER A 196 -10.88 8.95 -15.01
C SER A 196 -11.49 8.67 -16.37
N ALA A 197 -10.75 8.94 -17.47
CA ALA A 197 -11.23 8.78 -18.84
C ALA A 197 -10.05 8.52 -19.80
N GLU A 198 -9.65 7.26 -19.95
CA GLU A 198 -8.50 6.87 -20.78
C GLU A 198 -8.62 7.33 -22.22
N PRO A 199 -9.77 7.15 -22.95
CA PRO A 199 -9.90 7.60 -24.33
C PRO A 199 -9.75 9.12 -24.47
N SER A 200 -10.39 9.88 -23.60
CA SER A 200 -10.30 11.35 -23.60
C SER A 200 -8.88 11.84 -23.31
N THR A 201 -8.18 11.18 -22.37
CA THR A 201 -6.79 11.48 -22.04
C THR A 201 -5.86 11.21 -23.22
N HIS A 202 -6.11 10.12 -23.97
CA HIS A 202 -5.35 9.82 -25.18
C HIS A 202 -5.52 10.90 -26.26
N MET A 203 -6.75 11.41 -26.45
CA MET A 203 -7.05 12.48 -27.40
C MET A 203 -6.33 13.80 -27.10
N THR A 204 -5.94 14.06 -25.85
CA THR A 204 -5.11 15.22 -25.47
C THR A 204 -3.63 15.07 -25.79
N GLY A 205 -3.21 13.98 -26.44
CA GLY A 205 -1.81 13.70 -26.79
C GLY A 205 -0.98 13.05 -25.68
N VAL A 206 -1.59 12.71 -24.54
CA VAL A 206 -0.90 12.02 -23.44
C VAL A 206 -0.58 10.59 -23.86
N ARG A 207 0.66 10.16 -23.62
CA ARG A 207 1.12 8.79 -23.88
C ARG A 207 0.64 7.85 -22.76
N VAL A 208 -0.66 7.49 -22.78
CA VAL A 208 -1.31 6.67 -21.75
C VAL A 208 -0.55 5.37 -21.43
N HIS A 209 0.03 4.71 -22.45
CA HIS A 209 0.85 3.51 -22.27
C HIS A 209 2.00 3.73 -21.29
N ARG A 210 2.73 4.84 -21.42
CA ARG A 210 3.86 5.18 -20.51
C ARG A 210 3.37 5.47 -19.10
N VAL A 211 2.22 6.13 -18.97
CA VAL A 211 1.62 6.45 -17.66
C VAL A 211 1.24 5.16 -16.94
N LYS A 212 0.62 4.19 -17.62
CA LYS A 212 0.28 2.89 -17.05
C LYS A 212 1.54 2.10 -16.64
N ILE A 213 2.54 2.01 -17.51
CA ILE A 213 3.80 1.31 -17.20
C ILE A 213 4.48 1.95 -15.99
N ALA A 214 4.53 3.28 -15.91
CA ALA A 214 5.10 3.99 -14.77
C ALA A 214 4.30 3.77 -13.48
N ALA A 215 2.98 3.60 -13.54
CA ALA A 215 2.16 3.24 -12.38
C ALA A 215 2.52 1.86 -11.82
N TYR A 216 2.72 0.86 -12.69
CA TYR A 216 3.18 -0.46 -12.27
C TYR A 216 4.62 -0.44 -11.74
N ALA A 217 5.52 0.34 -12.37
CA ALA A 217 6.88 0.52 -11.88
C ALA A 217 6.91 1.14 -10.48
N ALA A 218 6.06 2.14 -10.23
CA ALA A 218 5.88 2.74 -8.91
C ALA A 218 5.31 1.72 -7.91
N SER A 219 4.31 0.90 -8.31
CA SER A 219 3.81 -0.20 -7.51
C SER A 219 4.93 -1.15 -7.08
N GLY A 220 5.75 -1.61 -8.02
CA GLY A 220 6.89 -2.47 -7.73
C GLY A 220 7.91 -1.83 -6.78
N GLY A 221 8.20 -0.54 -6.96
CA GLY A 221 9.10 0.21 -6.08
C GLY A 221 8.57 0.33 -4.65
N PHE A 222 7.29 0.67 -4.47
CA PHE A 222 6.68 0.74 -3.14
C PHE A 222 6.49 -0.64 -2.50
N SER A 223 6.24 -1.69 -3.28
CA SER A 223 6.26 -3.07 -2.80
C SER A 223 7.65 -3.47 -2.30
N ALA A 224 8.72 -3.05 -2.99
CA ALA A 224 10.09 -3.27 -2.54
C ALA A 224 10.42 -2.51 -1.26
N LEU A 225 9.96 -1.27 -1.11
CA LEU A 225 10.09 -0.53 0.15
C LEU A 225 9.37 -1.24 1.29
N ALA A 226 8.19 -1.84 1.04
CA ALA A 226 7.51 -2.67 2.03
C ALA A 226 8.30 -3.93 2.36
N GLY A 227 8.91 -4.59 1.37
CA GLY A 227 9.79 -5.75 1.56
C GLY A 227 11.05 -5.43 2.35
N LEU A 228 11.69 -4.29 2.07
CA LEU A 228 12.80 -3.76 2.88
C LEU A 228 12.35 -3.50 4.31
N TYR A 229 11.19 -2.88 4.48
CA TYR A 229 10.71 -2.50 5.80
C TYR A 229 10.33 -3.73 6.64
N VAL A 230 9.70 -4.75 6.04
CA VAL A 230 9.41 -5.99 6.78
C VAL A 230 10.68 -6.73 7.17
N SER A 231 11.74 -6.71 6.34
CA SER A 231 13.01 -7.34 6.69
C SER A 231 13.68 -6.69 7.89
N MET A 232 13.51 -5.38 8.08
CA MET A 232 13.98 -4.66 9.28
C MET A 232 13.19 -5.01 10.53
N ILE A 233 11.87 -5.22 10.42
CA ILE A 233 11.03 -5.64 11.56
C ILE A 233 11.34 -7.08 11.99
N THR A 234 11.55 -7.98 11.03
CA THR A 234 11.72 -9.43 11.29
C THR A 234 13.16 -9.86 11.43
N LEU A 235 14.12 -9.04 11.01
CA LEU A 235 15.56 -9.34 10.89
C LEU A 235 15.86 -10.56 10.01
N THR A 236 14.90 -10.98 9.20
CA THR A 236 14.97 -12.17 8.36
C THR A 236 14.31 -11.96 7.01
N GLY A 237 14.67 -12.79 6.03
CA GLY A 237 13.93 -12.94 4.78
C GLY A 237 12.98 -14.14 4.85
N ASP A 238 11.69 -13.91 4.58
CA ASP A 238 10.66 -14.95 4.56
C ASP A 238 9.94 -14.96 3.20
N PRO A 239 10.10 -16.01 2.37
CA PRO A 239 9.44 -16.11 1.08
C PRO A 239 7.91 -16.30 1.18
N ALA A 240 7.40 -16.72 2.33
CA ALA A 240 5.98 -17.01 2.55
C ALA A 240 5.17 -15.81 3.05
N ILE A 241 5.80 -14.65 3.31
CA ILE A 241 5.13 -13.49 3.89
C ILE A 241 4.16 -12.79 2.92
N GLY A 242 4.35 -12.99 1.60
CA GLY A 242 3.67 -12.25 0.53
C GLY A 242 2.14 -12.28 0.53
N PRO A 243 1.48 -13.44 0.63
CA PRO A 243 0.03 -13.57 0.42
C PRO A 243 -0.83 -12.63 1.27
N SER A 244 -0.46 -12.39 2.53
CA SER A 244 -1.20 -11.48 3.43
C SER A 244 -1.17 -10.03 2.95
N TYR A 245 -0.10 -9.57 2.29
CA TYR A 245 0.00 -8.20 1.78
C TYR A 245 -0.73 -7.99 0.46
N THR A 246 -0.91 -9.03 -0.35
CA THR A 246 -1.66 -8.94 -1.62
C THR A 246 -3.10 -8.49 -1.38
N LEU A 247 -3.85 -9.23 -0.57
CA LEU A 247 -5.25 -8.92 -0.32
C LEU A 247 -5.43 -7.71 0.58
N ASN A 248 -4.60 -7.58 1.62
CA ASN A 248 -4.69 -6.47 2.56
C ASN A 248 -4.33 -5.12 1.94
N SER A 249 -3.45 -5.06 0.91
CA SER A 249 -3.19 -3.83 0.17
C SER A 249 -4.41 -3.36 -0.63
N ILE A 250 -5.16 -4.28 -1.24
CA ILE A 250 -6.41 -3.97 -1.95
C ILE A 250 -7.47 -3.49 -0.95
N ALA A 251 -7.64 -4.21 0.16
CA ALA A 251 -8.57 -3.83 1.23
C ALA A 251 -8.26 -2.44 1.78
N ALA A 252 -6.99 -2.13 2.03
CA ALA A 252 -6.54 -0.84 2.51
C ALA A 252 -6.89 0.30 1.55
N VAL A 253 -6.65 0.10 0.25
CA VAL A 253 -6.97 1.09 -0.79
C VAL A 253 -8.47 1.38 -0.84
N VAL A 254 -9.31 0.33 -0.78
CA VAL A 254 -10.78 0.46 -0.81
C VAL A 254 -11.30 1.13 0.46
N LEU A 255 -10.86 0.69 1.65
CA LEU A 255 -11.21 1.31 2.93
C LEU A 255 -10.75 2.77 3.01
N GLY A 256 -9.64 3.08 2.37
CA GLY A 256 -9.11 4.44 2.23
C GLY A 256 -9.89 5.34 1.27
N GLY A 257 -10.96 4.82 0.65
CA GLY A 257 -11.84 5.57 -0.25
C GLY A 257 -11.26 5.81 -1.64
N VAL A 258 -10.31 4.99 -2.09
CA VAL A 258 -9.83 4.97 -3.48
C VAL A 258 -10.80 4.16 -4.32
N ALA A 259 -11.25 4.71 -5.44
CA ALA A 259 -12.20 4.04 -6.32
C ALA A 259 -11.51 2.97 -7.19
N LEU A 260 -11.99 1.73 -7.14
CA LEU A 260 -11.50 0.65 -8.01
C LEU A 260 -11.75 0.90 -9.50
N THR A 261 -12.67 1.81 -9.82
CA THR A 261 -12.92 2.29 -11.19
C THR A 261 -11.84 3.23 -11.73
N GLY A 262 -10.88 3.60 -10.90
CA GLY A 262 -9.76 4.48 -11.24
C GLY A 262 -10.07 5.98 -11.17
N GLY A 263 -9.04 6.78 -11.26
CA GLY A 263 -9.12 8.25 -11.36
C GLY A 263 -9.50 9.00 -10.08
N VAL A 264 -9.87 8.30 -9.00
CA VAL A 264 -10.33 8.91 -7.75
C VAL A 264 -9.64 8.26 -6.55
N GLY A 265 -9.13 9.08 -5.65
CA GLY A 265 -8.48 8.65 -4.41
C GLY A 265 -7.25 9.47 -4.06
N SER A 266 -6.60 9.11 -2.97
CA SER A 266 -5.34 9.76 -2.54
C SER A 266 -4.43 8.76 -1.84
N PRO A 267 -3.09 8.96 -1.88
CA PRO A 267 -2.15 8.13 -1.12
C PRO A 267 -2.42 8.19 0.39
N LEU A 268 -2.84 9.35 0.88
CA LEU A 268 -3.23 9.52 2.29
C LEU A 268 -4.42 8.62 2.65
N GLY A 269 -5.41 8.50 1.74
CA GLY A 269 -6.52 7.56 1.91
C GLY A 269 -6.05 6.12 1.98
N ALA A 270 -5.20 5.68 1.04
CA ALA A 270 -4.66 4.32 1.03
C ALA A 270 -3.94 3.98 2.34
N VAL A 271 -3.12 4.90 2.87
CA VAL A 271 -2.44 4.73 4.16
C VAL A 271 -3.42 4.74 5.32
N ALA A 272 -4.42 5.62 5.32
CA ALA A 272 -5.46 5.60 6.36
C ALA A 272 -6.21 4.26 6.38
N GLY A 273 -6.53 3.69 5.21
CA GLY A 273 -7.13 2.36 5.10
C GLY A 273 -6.22 1.24 5.63
N ALA A 274 -4.91 1.33 5.39
CA ALA A 274 -3.94 0.40 5.95
C ALA A 274 -3.90 0.46 7.49
N LEU A 275 -3.88 1.66 8.04
CA LEU A 275 -3.95 1.89 9.48
C LEU A 275 -5.27 1.38 10.08
N ILE A 276 -6.40 1.58 9.40
CA ILE A 276 -7.71 1.03 9.80
C ILE A 276 -7.63 -0.50 9.91
N LEU A 277 -7.14 -1.19 8.86
CA LEU A 277 -7.02 -2.64 8.88
C LEU A 277 -6.14 -3.14 10.03
N LYS A 278 -4.98 -2.52 10.25
CA LYS A 278 -4.11 -2.89 11.36
C LYS A 278 -4.72 -2.61 12.73
N THR A 279 -5.50 -1.54 12.84
CA THR A 279 -6.26 -1.25 14.06
C THR A 279 -7.34 -2.30 14.30
N ILE A 280 -8.05 -2.75 13.26
CA ILE A 280 -9.06 -3.82 13.36
C ILE A 280 -8.39 -5.13 13.81
N SER A 281 -7.26 -5.54 13.18
CA SER A 281 -6.52 -6.74 13.58
C SER A 281 -6.08 -6.67 15.05
N SER A 282 -5.57 -5.50 15.49
CA SER A 282 -5.19 -5.27 16.88
C SER A 282 -6.38 -5.33 17.84
N LEU A 283 -7.52 -4.71 17.49
CA LEU A 283 -8.77 -4.78 18.25
C LEU A 283 -9.23 -6.22 18.44
N MET A 284 -9.21 -7.02 17.38
CA MET A 284 -9.58 -8.43 17.41
C MET A 284 -8.68 -9.23 18.37
N PHE A 285 -7.37 -9.01 18.29
CA PHE A 285 -6.40 -9.67 19.15
C PHE A 285 -6.65 -9.35 20.64
N PHE A 286 -6.79 -8.07 21.01
CA PHE A 286 -7.02 -7.66 22.39
C PHE A 286 -8.45 -7.93 22.89
N SER A 287 -9.40 -8.21 21.98
CA SER A 287 -10.74 -8.72 22.34
C SER A 287 -10.76 -10.25 22.58
N GLY A 288 -9.60 -10.92 22.53
CA GLY A 288 -9.47 -12.36 22.81
C GLY A 288 -9.81 -13.26 21.64
N LEU A 289 -9.96 -12.74 20.42
CA LEU A 289 -10.17 -13.57 19.22
C LEU A 289 -8.88 -14.30 18.84
N PRO A 290 -8.95 -15.60 18.51
CA PRO A 290 -7.79 -16.39 18.12
C PRO A 290 -7.10 -15.77 16.89
N PRO A 291 -5.76 -15.71 16.85
CA PRO A 291 -5.02 -15.16 15.69
C PRO A 291 -5.37 -15.87 14.36
N LEU A 292 -5.68 -17.17 14.40
CA LEU A 292 -6.11 -17.95 13.23
C LEU A 292 -7.46 -17.51 12.66
N ALA A 293 -8.30 -16.84 13.44
CA ALA A 293 -9.56 -16.28 12.96
C ALA A 293 -9.41 -14.91 12.28
N GLN A 294 -8.30 -14.20 12.48
CA GLN A 294 -8.09 -12.87 11.92
C GLN A 294 -8.27 -12.81 10.40
N PRO A 295 -7.70 -13.72 9.56
CA PRO A 295 -7.87 -13.69 8.12
C PRO A 295 -9.33 -13.79 7.68
N PHE A 296 -10.16 -14.55 8.41
CA PHE A 296 -11.60 -14.64 8.13
C PHE A 296 -12.28 -13.28 8.32
N PHE A 297 -12.03 -12.62 9.42
CA PHE A 297 -12.65 -11.31 9.70
C PHE A 297 -12.08 -10.19 8.82
N GLU A 298 -10.77 -10.22 8.51
CA GLU A 298 -10.18 -9.30 7.53
C GLU A 298 -10.84 -9.46 6.16
N GLY A 299 -11.10 -10.71 5.72
CA GLY A 299 -11.86 -10.99 4.51
C GLY A 299 -13.30 -10.47 4.56
N LEU A 300 -13.97 -10.60 5.70
CA LEU A 300 -15.33 -10.09 5.89
C LEU A 300 -15.36 -8.55 5.86
N VAL A 301 -14.39 -7.88 6.48
CA VAL A 301 -14.23 -6.42 6.42
C VAL A 301 -13.98 -5.97 4.98
N LEU A 302 -13.13 -6.69 4.23
CA LEU A 302 -12.89 -6.41 2.81
C LEU A 302 -14.17 -6.54 1.99
N ALA A 303 -14.90 -7.64 2.15
CA ALA A 303 -16.17 -7.86 1.45
C ALA A 303 -17.18 -6.74 1.76
N ALA A 304 -17.34 -6.37 3.04
CA ALA A 304 -18.21 -5.28 3.46
C ALA A 304 -17.77 -3.93 2.85
N ALA A 305 -16.48 -3.63 2.83
CA ALA A 305 -15.95 -2.39 2.24
C ALA A 305 -16.23 -2.30 0.73
N ILE A 306 -16.06 -3.40 -0.01
CA ILE A 306 -16.37 -3.47 -1.45
C ILE A 306 -17.86 -3.25 -1.69
N VAL A 307 -18.74 -3.92 -0.93
CA VAL A 307 -20.20 -3.80 -1.05
C VAL A 307 -20.64 -2.36 -0.76
N LEU A 308 -20.15 -1.76 0.32
CA LEU A 308 -20.48 -0.38 0.69
C LEU A 308 -20.00 0.62 -0.37
N GLY A 309 -18.80 0.41 -0.91
CA GLY A 309 -18.26 1.19 -2.02
C GLY A 309 -19.12 1.10 -3.29
N ALA A 310 -19.59 -0.10 -3.63
CA ALA A 310 -20.47 -0.33 -4.79
C ALA A 310 -21.84 0.33 -4.62
N ILE A 311 -22.46 0.23 -3.44
CA ILE A 311 -23.75 0.88 -3.13
C ILE A 311 -23.65 2.41 -3.24
N GLY A 312 -22.54 2.98 -2.76
CA GLY A 312 -22.28 4.43 -2.89
C GLY A 312 -22.28 4.89 -4.34
N MET A 313 -21.66 4.10 -5.25
CA MET A 313 -21.65 4.40 -6.68
C MET A 313 -23.03 4.29 -7.35
N LEU A 314 -23.81 3.28 -6.99
CA LEU A 314 -25.18 3.09 -7.52
C LEU A 314 -26.11 4.26 -7.17
N ARG A 315 -26.00 4.79 -5.96
CA ARG A 315 -26.78 5.97 -5.53
C ARG A 315 -26.42 7.25 -6.29
N ILE A 316 -25.17 7.42 -6.67
CA ILE A 316 -24.72 8.59 -7.47
C ILE A 316 -25.24 8.46 -8.90
N ARG A 317 -25.17 7.29 -9.50
CA ARG A 317 -25.63 7.02 -10.87
C ARG A 317 -27.14 7.23 -11.00
N SER A 318 -27.93 6.70 -10.09
CA SER A 318 -29.39 6.88 -10.08
C SER A 318 -29.84 8.35 -9.94
N ARG A 319 -29.05 9.20 -9.24
CA ARG A 319 -29.34 10.64 -9.17
C ARG A 319 -29.03 11.38 -10.47
N LEU A 320 -28.02 10.97 -11.22
CA LEU A 320 -27.68 11.57 -12.52
C LEU A 320 -28.69 11.18 -13.61
N GLU A 321 -29.25 9.98 -13.56
CA GLU A 321 -30.30 9.51 -14.49
C GLU A 321 -31.66 10.19 -14.24
N LEU A 322 -31.89 10.78 -13.05
CA LEU A 322 -33.11 11.57 -12.77
C LEU A 322 -33.07 13.00 -13.34
N PHE A 323 -31.94 13.45 -13.89
CA PHE A 323 -31.76 14.77 -14.49
C PHE A 323 -31.54 14.70 -16.02
N GLN A 324 -31.70 13.51 -16.65
CA GLN A 324 -31.81 13.30 -18.08
C GLN A 324 -33.26 13.02 -18.48
#